data_89fec3ac68d39899c2c68404375c3c70
#
_entry.id   89fec3ac68d39899c2c68404375c3c70
#
_cell.length_a   1.000
_cell.length_b   1.000
_cell.length_c   1.000
_cell.angle_alpha   90.00
_cell.angle_beta   90.00
_cell.angle_gamma   90.00
#
_symmetry.space_group_name_H-M   'P 1'
#
loop_
_entity.id
_entity.type
_entity.pdbx_description
1 polymer ?
#
loop_
_entity_poly.entity_id
_entity_poly.type
_entity_poly.pdbx_seq_one_letter_code
_entity_poly.pdbx_strand_id
1 'polypeptide(L)'
;MNILEVIKNEPYKIGHLVGFDLLTPMHNEWIKSFMFGTEDKTLLVHRGSYKTVSVSIAIALLMIIKPDKSIMFMRKTDDDIAEIVKRIGSILQTDIFKAIVFQLYGMDLKLKTFTQSIIDTNLNISNKGTPQLLGKGINGSITGKHYDLIFTDDIVNVDDRLYTAKREFTKIVYQELQNVRNRGGRIINTATKWHKEDAISIMPNQTILTCYDTGLMTKEQIQQIRASMTPSLFAANYELKCIADENALFTIPEFTVDIESIYDGLCHVDAAYGGEDYTAFTIMKKTNEGIVAFGKLYHKHVNDCIPDMLALAQEYRAGTWLCERNADKGYLADKLSEYGIPTHSYPESMNKYIKISTHLYRIWKQIKWLDTTDNEYLNQILDYTETAEHDDAPDSAASLCRHLVGNEITSIKGLRL
;
A
#
# COMPACT_ATOMS: atom_id res chain seq x y z
N MET A 1 10.13 -41.56 -7.18
CA MET A 1 10.90 -40.32 -6.92
C MET A 1 10.87 -40.11 -5.41
N ASN A 2 12.02 -39.92 -4.76
CA ASN A 2 12.08 -39.71 -3.32
C ASN A 2 11.48 -38.34 -3.00
N ILE A 3 10.44 -38.27 -2.15
CA ILE A 3 9.75 -37.02 -1.83
C ILE A 3 10.68 -35.96 -1.22
N LEU A 4 11.69 -36.37 -0.44
CA LEU A 4 12.69 -35.45 0.08
C LEU A 4 13.55 -34.80 -1.02
N GLU A 5 13.83 -35.52 -2.10
CA GLU A 5 14.53 -34.97 -3.26
C GLU A 5 13.67 -33.95 -3.98
N VAL A 6 12.36 -34.20 -4.11
CA VAL A 6 11.42 -33.20 -4.70
C VAL A 6 11.38 -31.95 -3.83
N ILE A 7 11.20 -32.09 -2.52
CA ILE A 7 11.16 -30.96 -1.59
C ILE A 7 12.49 -30.17 -1.65
N LYS A 8 13.63 -30.84 -1.80
CA LYS A 8 14.95 -30.21 -1.82
C LYS A 8 15.24 -29.52 -3.15
N ASN A 9 14.88 -30.14 -4.27
CA ASN A 9 15.33 -29.71 -5.58
C ASN A 9 14.23 -28.94 -6.34
N GLU A 10 12.97 -29.32 -6.19
CA GLU A 10 11.84 -28.81 -6.95
C GLU A 10 10.59 -28.51 -6.07
N PRO A 11 10.74 -27.79 -4.93
CA PRO A 11 9.62 -27.54 -4.02
C PRO A 11 8.43 -26.84 -4.66
N TYR A 12 8.60 -26.09 -5.75
CA TYR A 12 7.48 -25.45 -6.48
C TYR A 12 6.51 -26.49 -7.04
N LYS A 13 6.96 -27.73 -7.36
CA LYS A 13 6.09 -28.82 -7.80
C LYS A 13 5.12 -29.27 -6.70
N ILE A 14 5.55 -29.17 -5.43
CA ILE A 14 4.61 -29.40 -4.31
C ILE A 14 3.54 -28.30 -4.32
N GLY A 15 3.92 -27.06 -4.62
CA GLY A 15 2.96 -25.98 -4.81
C GLY A 15 1.91 -26.28 -5.89
N HIS A 16 2.32 -26.81 -7.04
CA HIS A 16 1.37 -27.26 -8.10
C HIS A 16 0.41 -28.32 -7.58
N LEU A 17 0.90 -29.32 -6.83
CA LEU A 17 0.07 -30.39 -6.29
C LEU A 17 -0.96 -29.89 -5.28
N VAL A 18 -0.76 -28.74 -4.68
CA VAL A 18 -1.73 -28.13 -3.73
C VAL A 18 -2.49 -26.94 -4.35
N GLY A 19 -2.48 -26.83 -5.70
CA GLY A 19 -3.34 -25.93 -6.46
C GLY A 19 -2.75 -24.57 -6.84
N PHE A 20 -1.41 -24.39 -6.75
CA PHE A 20 -0.74 -23.16 -7.18
C PHE A 20 -0.03 -23.36 -8.53
N ASP A 21 -0.79 -23.61 -9.60
CA ASP A 21 -0.30 -24.01 -10.93
C ASP A 21 0.54 -22.94 -11.64
N LEU A 22 0.47 -21.68 -11.22
CA LEU A 22 1.22 -20.57 -11.82
C LEU A 22 2.65 -20.42 -11.28
N LEU A 23 3.09 -21.27 -10.36
CA LEU A 23 4.48 -21.28 -9.91
C LEU A 23 5.39 -21.77 -11.04
N THR A 24 6.54 -21.13 -11.20
CA THR A 24 7.51 -21.38 -12.27
C THR A 24 8.85 -21.83 -11.66
N PRO A 25 9.83 -22.27 -12.48
CA PRO A 25 11.19 -22.54 -12.00
C PRO A 25 11.86 -21.36 -11.26
N MET A 26 11.49 -20.12 -11.58
CA MET A 26 11.98 -18.95 -10.84
C MET A 26 11.47 -18.96 -9.38
N HIS A 27 10.20 -19.27 -9.15
CA HIS A 27 9.64 -19.44 -7.80
C HIS A 27 10.30 -20.61 -7.06
N ASN A 28 10.76 -21.64 -7.78
CA ASN A 28 11.54 -22.73 -7.20
C ASN A 28 12.78 -22.21 -6.50
N GLU A 29 13.54 -21.33 -7.17
CA GLU A 29 14.77 -20.79 -6.60
C GLU A 29 14.47 -19.88 -5.38
N TRP A 30 13.33 -19.16 -5.40
CA TRP A 30 12.90 -18.40 -4.23
C TRP A 30 12.57 -19.31 -3.05
N ILE A 31 11.71 -20.31 -3.26
CA ILE A 31 11.31 -21.27 -2.22
C ILE A 31 12.54 -21.98 -1.65
N LYS A 32 13.46 -22.45 -2.48
CA LYS A 32 14.72 -23.08 -2.05
C LYS A 32 15.57 -22.11 -1.22
N SER A 33 15.73 -20.87 -1.68
CA SER A 33 16.45 -19.83 -0.95
C SER A 33 15.83 -19.56 0.43
N PHE A 34 14.49 -19.52 0.52
CA PHE A 34 13.79 -19.34 1.79
C PHE A 34 13.99 -20.52 2.74
N MET A 35 13.98 -21.74 2.23
CA MET A 35 14.06 -22.97 3.04
C MET A 35 15.49 -23.35 3.45
N PHE A 36 16.45 -23.18 2.57
CA PHE A 36 17.79 -23.77 2.70
C PHE A 36 18.94 -22.76 2.69
N GLY A 37 18.68 -21.49 2.41
CA GLY A 37 19.72 -20.47 2.51
C GLY A 37 20.29 -20.36 3.92
N THR A 38 21.47 -19.79 4.05
CA THR A 38 22.21 -19.66 5.33
C THR A 38 22.26 -18.23 5.85
N GLU A 39 22.07 -17.25 4.96
CA GLU A 39 22.15 -15.82 5.27
C GLU A 39 20.77 -15.16 5.23
N ASP A 40 20.65 -14.00 5.83
CA ASP A 40 19.48 -13.13 5.68
C ASP A 40 19.28 -12.83 4.19
N LYS A 41 18.03 -12.74 3.76
CA LYS A 41 17.68 -12.55 2.35
C LYS A 41 16.54 -11.55 2.19
N THR A 42 16.68 -10.66 1.22
CA THR A 42 15.62 -9.76 0.81
C THR A 42 15.27 -9.98 -0.66
N LEU A 43 14.03 -10.33 -0.95
CA LEU A 43 13.49 -10.47 -2.28
C LEU A 43 12.52 -9.32 -2.56
N LEU A 44 12.94 -8.38 -3.39
CA LEU A 44 12.10 -7.32 -3.91
C LEU A 44 11.59 -7.76 -5.27
N VAL A 45 10.29 -7.96 -5.39
CA VAL A 45 9.68 -8.40 -6.63
C VAL A 45 8.33 -7.75 -6.83
N HIS A 46 7.98 -7.49 -8.08
CA HIS A 46 6.79 -6.75 -8.46
C HIS A 46 5.48 -7.37 -7.92
N ARG A 47 4.44 -6.57 -7.82
CA ARG A 47 3.12 -7.00 -7.37
C ARG A 47 2.52 -8.05 -8.33
N GLY A 48 1.82 -9.06 -7.77
CA GLY A 48 1.26 -10.16 -8.57
C GLY A 48 2.27 -11.26 -8.94
N SER A 49 3.52 -11.19 -8.47
CA SER A 49 4.58 -12.17 -8.75
C SER A 49 4.51 -13.47 -7.94
N TYR A 50 3.45 -13.75 -7.21
CA TYR A 50 3.33 -14.94 -6.34
C TYR A 50 4.37 -15.06 -5.23
N LYS A 51 5.03 -13.95 -4.82
CA LYS A 51 6.01 -13.94 -3.71
C LYS A 51 5.41 -14.48 -2.41
N THR A 52 4.23 -14.01 -2.03
CA THR A 52 3.54 -14.42 -0.80
C THR A 52 3.10 -15.89 -0.83
N VAL A 53 2.72 -16.40 -2.01
CA VAL A 53 2.43 -17.84 -2.21
C VAL A 53 3.70 -18.67 -2.01
N SER A 54 4.82 -18.23 -2.59
CA SER A 54 6.13 -18.88 -2.43
C SER A 54 6.57 -18.92 -0.96
N VAL A 55 6.34 -17.84 -0.20
CA VAL A 55 6.58 -17.79 1.25
C VAL A 55 5.67 -18.79 1.98
N SER A 56 4.38 -18.84 1.64
CA SER A 56 3.41 -19.75 2.27
C SER A 56 3.81 -21.22 2.09
N ILE A 57 4.24 -21.61 0.89
CA ILE A 57 4.71 -22.96 0.58
C ILE A 57 6.02 -23.26 1.33
N ALA A 58 6.96 -22.31 1.33
CA ALA A 58 8.22 -22.46 2.05
C ALA A 58 7.99 -22.69 3.56
N ILE A 59 7.12 -21.91 4.18
CA ILE A 59 6.77 -22.06 5.62
C ILE A 59 6.09 -23.41 5.86
N ALA A 60 5.09 -23.79 5.05
CA ALA A 60 4.42 -25.08 5.22
C ALA A 60 5.39 -26.27 5.10
N LEU A 61 6.30 -26.23 4.13
CA LEU A 61 7.36 -27.25 3.97
C LEU A 61 8.34 -27.23 5.13
N LEU A 62 8.77 -26.05 5.59
CA LEU A 62 9.68 -25.93 6.75
C LEU A 62 9.07 -26.53 8.01
N MET A 63 7.77 -26.33 8.26
CA MET A 63 7.08 -26.89 9.42
C MET A 63 7.10 -28.43 9.45
N ILE A 64 7.18 -29.08 8.29
CA ILE A 64 7.23 -30.56 8.23
C ILE A 64 8.67 -31.11 8.12
N ILE A 65 9.61 -30.41 7.46
CA ILE A 65 10.99 -30.94 7.29
C ILE A 65 11.97 -30.47 8.38
N LYS A 66 11.62 -29.40 9.10
CA LYS A 66 12.38 -28.86 10.24
C LYS A 66 11.45 -28.60 11.43
N PRO A 67 10.81 -29.63 11.97
CA PRO A 67 9.74 -29.47 12.96
C PRO A 67 10.21 -28.95 14.32
N ASP A 68 11.51 -28.89 14.54
CA ASP A 68 12.17 -28.30 15.73
C ASP A 68 12.32 -26.77 15.64
N LYS A 69 12.08 -26.18 14.47
CA LYS A 69 12.26 -24.75 14.23
C LYS A 69 10.98 -23.96 14.52
N SER A 70 11.19 -22.82 15.19
CA SER A 70 10.15 -21.81 15.40
C SER A 70 10.22 -20.76 14.31
N ILE A 71 9.07 -20.44 13.72
CA ILE A 71 8.94 -19.48 12.63
C ILE A 71 8.05 -18.31 13.10
N MET A 72 8.53 -17.08 12.90
CA MET A 72 7.71 -15.88 13.01
C MET A 72 7.39 -15.39 11.59
N PHE A 73 6.14 -15.01 11.34
CA PHE A 73 5.71 -14.41 10.09
C PHE A 73 5.11 -13.04 10.38
N MET A 74 5.60 -12.00 9.74
CA MET A 74 5.19 -10.61 9.98
C MET A 74 4.68 -9.96 8.70
N ARG A 75 3.55 -9.25 8.82
CA ARG A 75 3.02 -8.33 7.80
C ARG A 75 2.63 -6.98 8.41
N LYS A 76 2.13 -6.07 7.57
CA LYS A 76 1.75 -4.73 8.02
C LYS A 76 0.63 -4.76 9.06
N THR A 77 -0.40 -5.59 8.87
CA THR A 77 -1.57 -5.69 9.75
C THR A 77 -1.84 -7.11 10.25
N ASP A 78 -2.61 -7.24 11.33
CA ASP A 78 -3.04 -8.54 11.84
C ASP A 78 -4.08 -9.22 10.93
N ASP A 79 -4.90 -8.46 10.20
CA ASP A 79 -5.84 -9.01 9.22
C ASP A 79 -5.10 -9.68 8.05
N ASP A 80 -4.05 -9.02 7.54
CA ASP A 80 -3.18 -9.63 6.51
C ASP A 80 -2.53 -10.93 6.99
N ILE A 81 -2.15 -10.99 8.27
CA ILE A 81 -1.61 -12.20 8.89
C ILE A 81 -2.64 -13.32 8.91
N ALA A 82 -3.86 -13.04 9.32
CA ALA A 82 -4.92 -14.04 9.42
C ALA A 82 -5.19 -14.74 8.07
N GLU A 83 -5.17 -13.98 6.96
CA GLU A 83 -5.29 -14.52 5.61
C GLU A 83 -4.19 -15.54 5.29
N ILE A 84 -2.94 -15.16 5.53
CA ILE A 84 -1.79 -15.99 5.16
C ILE A 84 -1.64 -17.20 6.08
N VAL A 85 -1.86 -17.04 7.39
CA VAL A 85 -1.88 -18.15 8.35
C VAL A 85 -2.98 -19.16 7.98
N LYS A 86 -4.17 -18.68 7.59
CA LYS A 86 -5.25 -19.54 7.07
C LYS A 86 -4.80 -20.29 5.81
N ARG A 87 -4.14 -19.63 4.87
CA ARG A 87 -3.60 -20.27 3.65
C ARG A 87 -2.58 -21.36 4.00
N ILE A 88 -1.61 -21.08 4.87
CA ILE A 88 -0.62 -22.07 5.32
C ILE A 88 -1.32 -23.27 6.00
N GLY A 89 -2.28 -23.01 6.88
CA GLY A 89 -3.07 -24.07 7.52
C GLY A 89 -3.84 -24.92 6.52
N SER A 90 -4.42 -24.31 5.47
CA SER A 90 -5.09 -25.04 4.40
C SER A 90 -4.14 -25.92 3.60
N ILE A 91 -2.93 -25.41 3.28
CA ILE A 91 -1.87 -26.20 2.63
C ILE A 91 -1.50 -27.43 3.46
N LEU A 92 -1.26 -27.26 4.75
CA LEU A 92 -0.90 -28.36 5.67
C LEU A 92 -2.01 -29.43 5.77
N GLN A 93 -3.28 -29.05 5.59
CA GLN A 93 -4.42 -29.97 5.68
C GLN A 93 -4.72 -30.72 4.37
N THR A 94 -4.03 -30.43 3.27
CA THR A 94 -4.19 -31.15 2.00
C THR A 94 -3.75 -32.59 2.13
N ASP A 95 -4.35 -33.47 1.32
CA ASP A 95 -3.97 -34.90 1.29
C ASP A 95 -2.52 -35.09 0.84
N ILE A 96 -1.99 -34.19 0.02
CA ILE A 96 -0.57 -34.17 -0.41
C ILE A 96 0.33 -34.00 0.82
N PHE A 97 0.09 -32.99 1.67
CA PHE A 97 0.91 -32.76 2.87
C PHE A 97 0.77 -33.89 3.89
N LYS A 98 -0.43 -34.43 4.08
CA LYS A 98 -0.66 -35.63 4.93
C LYS A 98 0.13 -36.84 4.41
N ALA A 99 0.09 -37.11 3.10
CA ALA A 99 0.85 -38.19 2.49
C ALA A 99 2.36 -38.00 2.63
N ILE A 100 2.86 -36.76 2.43
CA ILE A 100 4.28 -36.44 2.64
C ILE A 100 4.70 -36.75 4.09
N VAL A 101 3.91 -36.28 5.08
CA VAL A 101 4.23 -36.52 6.50
C VAL A 101 4.13 -38.03 6.83
N PHE A 102 3.15 -38.74 6.32
CA PHE A 102 3.07 -40.18 6.52
C PHE A 102 4.28 -40.91 5.94
N GLN A 103 4.74 -40.52 4.75
CA GLN A 103 5.93 -41.09 4.12
C GLN A 103 7.21 -40.79 4.92
N LEU A 104 7.33 -39.60 5.52
CA LEU A 104 8.52 -39.17 6.23
C LEU A 104 8.60 -39.70 7.67
N TYR A 105 7.45 -39.78 8.34
CA TYR A 105 7.38 -40.01 9.79
C TYR A 105 6.55 -41.23 10.19
N GLY A 106 5.83 -41.86 9.26
CA GLY A 106 4.96 -43.00 9.55
C GLY A 106 3.74 -42.62 10.42
N MET A 107 3.34 -41.34 10.45
CA MET A 107 2.22 -40.85 11.26
C MET A 107 1.37 -39.84 10.50
N ASP A 108 0.13 -39.66 10.94
CA ASP A 108 -0.77 -38.64 10.39
C ASP A 108 -0.35 -37.21 10.84
N LEU A 109 -0.40 -36.27 9.92
CA LEU A 109 -0.28 -34.85 10.24
C LEU A 109 -1.57 -34.35 10.93
N LYS A 110 -1.42 -33.72 12.10
CA LYS A 110 -2.51 -33.12 12.86
C LYS A 110 -2.12 -31.71 13.30
N LEU A 111 -3.02 -30.75 13.14
CA LEU A 111 -2.85 -29.41 13.72
C LEU A 111 -3.28 -29.47 15.19
N LYS A 112 -2.35 -29.27 16.14
CA LYS A 112 -2.63 -29.17 17.57
C LYS A 112 -3.25 -27.83 17.93
N THR A 113 -2.76 -26.76 17.27
CA THR A 113 -3.29 -25.41 17.39
C THR A 113 -3.42 -24.81 16.01
N PHE A 114 -4.57 -24.24 15.71
CA PHE A 114 -4.82 -23.48 14.49
C PHE A 114 -5.75 -22.30 14.81
N THR A 115 -5.18 -21.11 14.83
CA THR A 115 -5.87 -19.84 15.07
C THR A 115 -5.58 -18.86 13.93
N GLN A 116 -6.08 -17.65 14.02
CA GLN A 116 -5.78 -16.59 13.04
C GLN A 116 -4.29 -16.21 12.97
N SER A 117 -3.50 -16.50 14.03
CA SER A 117 -2.09 -16.11 14.11
C SER A 117 -1.15 -17.25 14.50
N ILE A 118 -1.65 -18.44 14.86
CA ILE A 118 -0.81 -19.53 15.36
C ILE A 118 -1.14 -20.83 14.62
N ILE A 119 -0.07 -21.53 14.19
CA ILE A 119 -0.17 -22.93 13.78
C ILE A 119 0.86 -23.75 14.55
N ASP A 120 0.41 -24.83 15.13
CA ASP A 120 1.25 -25.84 15.76
C ASP A 120 0.78 -27.23 15.36
N THR A 121 1.73 -28.12 15.01
CA THR A 121 1.41 -29.47 14.55
C THR A 121 1.86 -30.51 15.58
N ASN A 122 1.42 -31.75 15.38
CA ASN A 122 1.91 -32.89 16.18
C ASN A 122 3.38 -33.24 15.91
N LEU A 123 3.99 -32.65 14.88
CA LEU A 123 5.42 -32.81 14.59
C LEU A 123 6.31 -31.89 15.45
N ASN A 124 5.74 -30.86 16.10
CA ASN A 124 6.52 -29.96 16.93
C ASN A 124 7.20 -30.72 18.07
N ILE A 125 8.52 -30.79 18.02
CA ILE A 125 9.40 -31.40 19.02
C ILE A 125 10.20 -30.35 19.80
N SER A 126 9.93 -29.06 19.57
CA SER A 126 10.62 -27.98 20.26
C SER A 126 10.17 -27.87 21.72
N ASN A 127 11.14 -27.83 22.64
CA ASN A 127 10.91 -27.59 24.06
C ASN A 127 10.91 -26.10 24.44
N LYS A 128 10.92 -25.19 23.43
CA LYS A 128 11.07 -23.73 23.63
C LYS A 128 9.78 -23.02 24.06
N GLY A 129 8.65 -23.73 24.13
CA GLY A 129 7.34 -23.12 24.46
C GLY A 129 6.81 -22.14 23.39
N THR A 130 7.44 -22.12 22.19
CA THR A 130 6.99 -21.35 21.02
C THR A 130 6.26 -22.27 20.05
N PRO A 131 5.17 -21.84 19.41
CA PRO A 131 4.55 -22.59 18.32
C PRO A 131 5.50 -22.67 17.12
N GLN A 132 5.24 -23.62 16.21
CA GLN A 132 6.00 -23.72 14.97
C GLN A 132 5.84 -22.48 14.09
N LEU A 133 4.65 -21.92 14.03
CA LEU A 133 4.37 -20.67 13.34
C LEU A 133 3.62 -19.70 14.23
N LEU A 134 4.15 -18.47 14.35
CA LEU A 134 3.46 -17.32 14.93
C LEU A 134 3.41 -16.19 13.91
N GLY A 135 2.21 -15.74 13.53
CA GLY A 135 1.97 -14.54 12.73
C GLY A 135 1.76 -13.31 13.62
N LYS A 136 2.28 -12.16 13.22
CA LYS A 136 2.08 -10.86 13.88
C LYS A 136 2.12 -9.69 12.91
N GLY A 137 1.19 -8.74 13.09
CA GLY A 137 1.30 -7.41 12.49
C GLY A 137 2.41 -6.58 13.13
N ILE A 138 2.92 -5.56 12.42
CA ILE A 138 4.02 -4.72 12.92
C ILE A 138 3.69 -3.94 14.20
N ASN A 139 2.40 -3.73 14.51
CA ASN A 139 1.94 -3.06 15.74
C ASN A 139 1.89 -4.00 16.95
N GLY A 140 2.04 -5.31 16.74
CA GLY A 140 2.01 -6.30 17.80
C GLY A 140 3.33 -6.37 18.58
N SER A 141 3.29 -6.53 19.92
CA SER A 141 4.50 -6.75 20.71
C SER A 141 5.23 -8.01 20.27
N ILE A 142 6.51 -7.90 19.94
CA ILE A 142 7.37 -9.00 19.49
C ILE A 142 8.31 -9.53 20.59
N THR A 143 8.32 -8.89 21.76
CA THR A 143 9.23 -9.23 22.85
C THR A 143 8.87 -10.55 23.57
N GLY A 144 9.85 -11.16 24.24
CA GLY A 144 9.64 -12.31 25.13
C GLY A 144 9.69 -13.71 24.50
N LYS A 145 9.86 -13.82 23.17
CA LYS A 145 10.06 -15.08 22.45
C LYS A 145 11.16 -14.95 21.41
N HIS A 146 11.80 -16.07 21.08
CA HIS A 146 12.87 -16.10 20.07
C HIS A 146 12.54 -17.10 18.96
N TYR A 147 12.92 -16.77 17.71
CA TYR A 147 12.56 -17.53 16.52
C TYR A 147 13.81 -17.93 15.73
N ASP A 148 13.76 -19.12 15.14
CA ASP A 148 14.84 -19.62 14.29
C ASP A 148 14.76 -19.02 12.89
N LEU A 149 13.55 -18.76 12.40
CA LEU A 149 13.29 -18.13 11.11
C LEU A 149 12.26 -17.01 11.29
N ILE A 150 12.56 -15.86 10.73
CA ILE A 150 11.65 -14.71 10.71
C ILE A 150 11.37 -14.35 9.26
N PHE A 151 10.12 -14.42 8.86
CA PHE A 151 9.68 -13.97 7.56
C PHE A 151 8.97 -12.62 7.71
N THR A 152 9.36 -11.64 6.91
CA THR A 152 8.57 -10.41 6.72
C THR A 152 8.02 -10.37 5.29
N ASP A 153 6.74 -10.07 5.12
CA ASP A 153 6.11 -9.95 3.81
C ASP A 153 5.29 -8.67 3.76
N ASP A 154 5.66 -7.76 2.86
CA ASP A 154 5.04 -6.45 2.66
C ASP A 154 4.80 -5.67 3.98
N ILE A 155 5.83 -5.57 4.84
CA ILE A 155 5.78 -4.72 6.06
C ILE A 155 5.89 -3.22 5.74
N VAL A 156 6.32 -2.88 4.53
CA VAL A 156 6.39 -1.53 3.97
C VAL A 156 5.24 -1.37 2.98
N ASN A 157 4.51 -0.27 3.05
CA ASN A 157 3.38 0.03 2.17
C ASN A 157 3.33 1.54 1.79
N VAL A 158 2.26 1.98 1.15
CA VAL A 158 2.05 3.36 0.74
C VAL A 158 2.11 4.37 1.91
N ASP A 159 1.71 3.96 3.11
CA ASP A 159 1.79 4.82 4.31
C ASP A 159 3.24 5.18 4.66
N ASP A 160 4.19 4.24 4.45
CA ASP A 160 5.62 4.49 4.67
C ASP A 160 6.18 5.50 3.65
N ARG A 161 5.54 5.66 2.48
CA ARG A 161 5.85 6.72 1.53
C ARG A 161 5.37 8.08 2.04
N LEU A 162 4.12 8.15 2.48
CA LEU A 162 3.45 9.41 2.83
C LEU A 162 3.84 9.91 4.23
N TYR A 163 3.95 9.02 5.22
CA TYR A 163 4.10 9.41 6.62
C TYR A 163 5.49 9.05 7.16
N THR A 164 6.31 10.06 7.43
CA THR A 164 7.66 9.87 8.01
C THR A 164 7.61 9.10 9.32
N ALA A 165 6.65 9.39 10.21
CA ALA A 165 6.52 8.69 11.49
C ALA A 165 6.24 7.19 11.30
N LYS A 166 5.36 6.81 10.37
CA LYS A 166 5.08 5.40 10.05
C LYS A 166 6.30 4.71 9.45
N ARG A 167 7.03 5.39 8.57
CA ARG A 167 8.26 4.90 7.96
C ARG A 167 9.35 4.60 9.01
N GLU A 168 9.60 5.55 9.92
CA GLU A 168 10.56 5.38 11.01
C GLU A 168 10.12 4.28 11.99
N PHE A 169 8.84 4.21 12.31
CA PHE A 169 8.29 3.12 13.12
C PHE A 169 8.54 1.75 12.50
N THR A 170 8.27 1.59 11.18
CA THR A 170 8.53 0.33 10.46
C THR A 170 10.01 -0.06 10.50
N LYS A 171 10.93 0.92 10.38
CA LYS A 171 12.38 0.68 10.54
C LYS A 171 12.74 0.18 11.93
N ILE A 172 12.21 0.83 12.97
CA ILE A 172 12.46 0.45 14.37
C ILE A 172 11.98 -0.99 14.59
N VAL A 173 10.75 -1.31 14.17
CA VAL A 173 10.22 -2.68 14.28
C VAL A 173 11.11 -3.68 13.55
N TYR A 174 11.57 -3.37 12.34
CA TYR A 174 12.49 -4.25 11.60
C TYR A 174 13.83 -4.47 12.35
N GLN A 175 14.40 -3.42 12.93
CA GLN A 175 15.61 -3.51 13.73
C GLN A 175 15.40 -4.37 14.99
N GLU A 176 14.23 -4.26 15.65
CA GLU A 176 13.88 -5.09 16.81
C GLU A 176 13.78 -6.59 16.50
N LEU A 177 13.59 -6.98 15.23
CA LEU A 177 13.61 -8.39 14.83
C LEU A 177 14.95 -9.06 15.13
N GLN A 178 16.07 -8.31 15.18
CA GLN A 178 17.37 -8.83 15.57
C GLN A 178 17.38 -9.33 17.03
N ASN A 179 16.62 -8.68 17.90
CA ASN A 179 16.54 -9.02 19.33
C ASN A 179 15.72 -10.28 19.60
N VAL A 180 14.81 -10.64 18.69
CA VAL A 180 13.96 -11.85 18.81
C VAL A 180 14.43 -13.00 17.91
N ARG A 181 15.55 -12.84 17.23
CA ARG A 181 16.17 -13.87 16.42
C ARG A 181 17.05 -14.77 17.29
N ASN A 182 16.86 -16.09 17.20
CA ASN A 182 17.77 -17.07 17.80
C ASN A 182 19.19 -16.96 17.22
N ARG A 183 20.21 -17.35 18.00
CA ARG A 183 21.56 -17.47 17.49
C ARG A 183 21.58 -18.46 16.31
N GLY A 184 22.11 -18.04 15.16
CA GLY A 184 22.08 -18.80 13.89
C GLY A 184 20.73 -18.82 13.17
N GLY A 185 19.76 -18.05 13.66
CA GLY A 185 18.50 -17.80 12.95
C GLY A 185 18.66 -16.84 11.77
N ARG A 186 17.62 -16.73 10.93
CA ARG A 186 17.60 -15.91 9.69
C ARG A 186 16.40 -15.02 9.63
N ILE A 187 16.56 -13.88 8.94
CA ILE A 187 15.47 -13.01 8.51
C ILE A 187 15.32 -13.10 6.99
N ILE A 188 14.13 -13.42 6.52
CA ILE A 188 13.78 -13.52 5.10
C ILE A 188 12.72 -12.47 4.81
N ASN A 189 13.04 -11.53 3.94
CA ASN A 189 12.15 -10.42 3.60
C ASN A 189 11.62 -10.57 2.19
N THR A 190 10.32 -10.31 2.02
CA THR A 190 9.70 -10.11 0.70
C THR A 190 8.95 -8.79 0.72
N ALA A 191 9.17 -7.93 -0.29
CA ALA A 191 8.59 -6.58 -0.28
C ALA A 191 8.51 -5.94 -1.66
N THR A 192 7.79 -4.81 -1.71
CA THR A 192 7.83 -3.79 -2.76
C THR A 192 8.35 -2.48 -2.19
N LYS A 193 9.08 -1.69 -2.97
CA LYS A 193 9.79 -0.49 -2.51
C LYS A 193 8.92 0.75 -2.67
N TRP A 194 8.74 1.53 -1.57
CA TRP A 194 7.85 2.69 -1.57
C TRP A 194 8.57 4.03 -1.36
N HIS A 195 9.66 4.06 -0.59
CA HIS A 195 10.43 5.27 -0.33
C HIS A 195 11.92 4.94 -0.25
N LYS A 196 12.80 5.89 -0.65
CA LYS A 196 14.25 5.69 -0.58
C LYS A 196 14.78 5.39 0.82
N GLU A 197 14.08 5.90 1.85
CA GLU A 197 14.42 5.76 3.26
C GLU A 197 13.46 4.83 4.03
N ASP A 198 12.65 3.99 3.35
CA ASP A 198 11.82 3.01 4.03
C ASP A 198 12.65 1.87 4.66
N ALA A 199 12.01 0.96 5.39
CA ALA A 199 12.71 -0.13 6.08
C ALA A 199 13.49 -1.05 5.12
N ILE A 200 13.17 -1.07 3.83
CA ILE A 200 13.91 -1.85 2.83
C ILE A 200 15.35 -1.33 2.69
N SER A 201 15.59 -0.03 2.91
CA SER A 201 16.93 0.57 2.81
C SER A 201 17.97 -0.07 3.75
N ILE A 202 17.51 -0.69 4.84
CA ILE A 202 18.37 -1.36 5.84
C ILE A 202 18.28 -2.90 5.77
N MET A 203 17.50 -3.46 4.85
CA MET A 203 17.38 -4.91 4.66
C MET A 203 18.56 -5.44 3.84
N PRO A 204 19.24 -6.52 4.29
CA PRO A 204 20.46 -7.01 3.63
C PRO A 204 20.15 -7.90 2.42
N ASN A 205 21.18 -8.19 1.62
CA ASN A 205 21.19 -9.19 0.54
C ASN A 205 19.97 -9.08 -0.41
N GLN A 206 19.75 -7.88 -0.96
CA GLN A 206 18.62 -7.60 -1.82
C GLN A 206 18.77 -8.24 -3.20
N THR A 207 17.74 -8.93 -3.66
CA THR A 207 17.52 -9.31 -5.05
C THR A 207 16.31 -8.55 -5.57
N ILE A 208 16.46 -7.81 -6.65
CA ILE A 208 15.42 -6.95 -7.21
C ILE A 208 15.00 -7.51 -8.57
N LEU A 209 13.70 -7.79 -8.76
CA LEU A 209 13.12 -8.32 -9.99
C LEU A 209 11.87 -7.53 -10.35
N THR A 210 11.98 -6.68 -11.33
CA THR A 210 10.87 -5.86 -11.84
C THR A 210 9.90 -6.69 -12.68
N CYS A 211 8.77 -6.11 -13.09
CA CYS A 211 7.84 -6.77 -14.00
C CYS A 211 8.46 -7.11 -15.39
N TYR A 212 9.56 -6.47 -15.74
CA TYR A 212 10.29 -6.74 -16.98
C TYR A 212 11.27 -7.91 -16.84
N ASP A 213 11.75 -8.21 -15.63
CA ASP A 213 12.78 -9.23 -15.37
C ASP A 213 12.19 -10.61 -15.16
N THR A 214 10.95 -10.70 -14.66
CA THR A 214 10.35 -11.98 -14.25
C THR A 214 9.75 -12.80 -15.39
N GLY A 215 9.38 -12.16 -16.49
CA GLY A 215 8.67 -12.82 -17.58
C GLY A 215 7.27 -13.35 -17.22
N LEU A 216 6.74 -12.96 -16.05
CA LEU A 216 5.41 -13.40 -15.57
C LEU A 216 4.26 -12.64 -16.22
N MET A 217 4.55 -11.52 -16.86
CA MET A 217 3.56 -10.63 -17.48
C MET A 217 3.96 -10.36 -18.93
N THR A 218 2.96 -10.30 -19.83
CA THR A 218 3.22 -9.86 -21.22
C THR A 218 3.39 -8.34 -21.27
N LYS A 219 3.96 -7.84 -22.39
CA LYS A 219 4.12 -6.39 -22.59
C LYS A 219 2.79 -5.66 -22.58
N GLU A 220 1.76 -6.28 -23.16
CA GLU A 220 0.40 -5.76 -23.24
C GLU A 220 -0.23 -5.65 -21.83
N GLN A 221 -0.06 -6.67 -21.00
CA GLN A 221 -0.50 -6.65 -19.60
C GLN A 221 0.20 -5.54 -18.79
N ILE A 222 1.51 -5.38 -18.96
CA ILE A 222 2.28 -4.32 -18.30
C ILE A 222 1.77 -2.94 -18.73
N GLN A 223 1.50 -2.73 -20.04
CA GLN A 223 0.97 -1.46 -20.53
C GLN A 223 -0.44 -1.18 -20.00
N GLN A 224 -1.33 -2.17 -19.97
CA GLN A 224 -2.68 -2.02 -19.41
C GLN A 224 -2.64 -1.63 -17.94
N ILE A 225 -1.79 -2.30 -17.15
CA ILE A 225 -1.64 -1.98 -15.73
C ILE A 225 -1.05 -0.57 -15.55
N ARG A 226 -0.05 -0.21 -16.37
CA ARG A 226 0.55 1.12 -16.33
C ARG A 226 -0.46 2.23 -16.62
N ALA A 227 -1.37 2.02 -17.56
CA ALA A 227 -2.44 2.96 -17.90
C ALA A 227 -3.55 3.04 -16.82
N SER A 228 -3.64 2.05 -15.92
CA SER A 228 -4.69 1.96 -14.90
C SER A 228 -4.32 2.57 -13.53
N MET A 229 -3.13 3.16 -13.39
CA MET A 229 -2.67 3.71 -12.11
C MET A 229 -1.68 4.87 -12.31
N THR A 230 -1.42 5.62 -11.24
CA THR A 230 -0.46 6.73 -11.28
C THR A 230 0.96 6.23 -11.55
N PRO A 231 1.81 7.03 -12.22
CA PRO A 231 3.19 6.65 -12.53
C PRO A 231 3.99 6.20 -11.30
N SER A 232 3.80 6.83 -10.14
CA SER A 232 4.52 6.45 -8.93
C SER A 232 4.05 5.14 -8.33
N LEU A 233 2.73 4.84 -8.37
CA LEU A 233 2.21 3.54 -7.95
C LEU A 233 2.72 2.43 -8.85
N PHE A 234 2.78 2.66 -10.17
CA PHE A 234 3.36 1.71 -11.09
C PHE A 234 4.85 1.50 -10.82
N ALA A 235 5.62 2.58 -10.68
CA ALA A 235 7.04 2.51 -10.39
C ALA A 235 7.33 1.77 -9.08
N ALA A 236 6.60 2.05 -7.99
CA ALA A 236 6.78 1.38 -6.72
C ALA A 236 6.41 -0.11 -6.78
N ASN A 237 5.25 -0.46 -7.36
CA ASN A 237 4.72 -1.82 -7.33
C ASN A 237 5.28 -2.73 -8.42
N TYR A 238 5.67 -2.20 -9.59
CA TYR A 238 6.05 -3.00 -10.76
C TYR A 238 7.50 -2.79 -11.20
N GLU A 239 8.03 -1.56 -11.10
CA GLU A 239 9.43 -1.27 -11.43
C GLU A 239 10.34 -1.27 -10.21
N LEU A 240 9.77 -1.35 -8.99
CA LEU A 240 10.47 -1.33 -7.70
C LEU A 240 11.40 -0.11 -7.53
N LYS A 241 10.95 0.99 -8.11
CA LYS A 241 11.63 2.29 -8.05
C LYS A 241 10.86 3.23 -7.16
N CYS A 242 11.57 3.88 -6.24
CA CYS A 242 11.04 5.10 -5.65
C CYS A 242 11.24 6.20 -6.68
N ILE A 243 10.16 6.82 -7.14
CA ILE A 243 10.28 8.07 -7.85
C ILE A 243 10.72 9.10 -6.80
N ALA A 244 12.02 9.40 -6.79
CA ALA A 244 12.53 10.57 -6.10
C ALA A 244 12.31 11.72 -7.07
N ASP A 245 11.41 12.61 -6.71
CA ASP A 245 10.96 13.70 -7.56
C ASP A 245 11.99 14.82 -7.65
N GLU A 246 13.01 14.66 -8.45
CA GLU A 246 13.83 15.80 -8.88
C GLU A 246 13.01 16.83 -9.70
N ASN A 247 11.82 16.41 -10.20
CA ASN A 247 10.89 17.23 -10.97
C ASN A 247 9.49 17.36 -10.33
N ALA A 248 9.24 16.81 -9.14
CA ALA A 248 7.95 16.97 -8.49
C ALA A 248 7.77 18.39 -7.96
N LEU A 249 6.63 18.98 -8.28
CA LEU A 249 6.26 20.30 -7.75
C LEU A 249 6.00 20.24 -6.24
N PHE A 250 5.49 19.12 -5.72
CA PHE A 250 5.00 18.98 -4.35
C PHE A 250 5.90 18.08 -3.52
N THR A 251 6.15 18.50 -2.28
CA THR A 251 6.87 17.72 -1.26
C THR A 251 5.86 16.96 -0.38
N ILE A 252 6.34 16.05 0.49
CA ILE A 252 5.50 15.35 1.46
C ILE A 252 4.64 16.35 2.23
N PRO A 253 3.29 16.13 2.28
CA PRO A 253 2.38 17.04 2.95
C PRO A 253 2.52 17.03 4.48
N GLU A 254 2.12 18.10 5.14
CA GLU A 254 1.91 18.13 6.59
C GLU A 254 0.52 17.60 6.92
N PHE A 255 0.39 16.86 8.03
CA PHE A 255 -0.86 16.24 8.47
C PHE A 255 -1.35 16.80 9.81
N THR A 256 -2.66 16.73 10.00
CA THR A 256 -3.33 17.02 11.27
C THR A 256 -4.40 15.97 11.57
N VAL A 257 -4.62 15.70 12.84
CA VAL A 257 -5.72 14.85 13.34
C VAL A 257 -6.91 15.70 13.84
N ASP A 258 -6.79 17.02 13.79
CA ASP A 258 -7.82 17.95 14.27
C ASP A 258 -8.92 18.12 13.22
N ILE A 259 -9.93 17.28 13.31
CA ILE A 259 -11.08 17.28 12.39
C ILE A 259 -11.91 18.57 12.55
N GLU A 260 -11.99 19.16 13.74
CA GLU A 260 -12.81 20.36 13.97
C GLU A 260 -12.26 21.57 13.20
N SER A 261 -10.96 21.57 12.93
CA SER A 261 -10.31 22.67 12.20
C SER A 261 -10.78 22.81 10.75
N ILE A 262 -11.42 21.79 10.14
CA ILE A 262 -11.97 21.86 8.77
C ILE A 262 -13.46 22.19 8.74
N TYR A 263 -14.17 22.20 9.89
CA TYR A 263 -15.61 22.47 9.93
C TYR A 263 -15.95 23.80 9.28
N ASP A 264 -17.08 23.86 8.59
CA ASP A 264 -17.57 24.99 7.78
C ASP A 264 -16.61 25.36 6.61
N GLY A 265 -15.81 24.39 6.14
CA GLY A 265 -14.95 24.53 4.97
C GLY A 265 -15.74 24.62 3.66
N LEU A 266 -15.05 24.98 2.60
CA LEU A 266 -15.56 24.97 1.24
C LEU A 266 -15.29 23.61 0.58
N CYS A 267 -16.25 23.14 -0.21
CA CYS A 267 -16.10 21.96 -1.04
C CYS A 267 -15.81 22.32 -2.49
N HIS A 268 -15.03 21.53 -3.18
CA HIS A 268 -14.87 21.57 -4.63
C HIS A 268 -14.93 20.17 -5.22
N VAL A 269 -15.54 20.07 -6.40
CA VAL A 269 -15.59 18.83 -7.17
C VAL A 269 -15.01 19.08 -8.55
N ASP A 270 -13.99 18.34 -8.91
CA ASP A 270 -13.57 18.11 -10.28
C ASP A 270 -14.24 16.83 -10.75
N ALA A 271 -15.15 16.94 -11.71
CA ALA A 271 -16.13 15.90 -12.01
C ALA A 271 -15.74 15.09 -13.25
N ALA A 272 -15.60 13.75 -13.10
CA ALA A 272 -15.50 12.84 -14.25
C ALA A 272 -16.90 12.46 -14.78
N TYR A 273 -17.06 12.55 -16.08
CA TYR A 273 -18.29 12.19 -16.81
C TYR A 273 -18.15 10.87 -17.59
N GLY A 274 -17.13 10.07 -17.30
CA GLY A 274 -16.78 8.80 -17.94
C GLY A 274 -15.36 8.83 -18.52
N GLY A 275 -14.89 7.68 -19.00
CA GLY A 275 -13.51 7.53 -19.46
C GLY A 275 -12.56 7.07 -18.34
N GLU A 276 -11.31 7.49 -18.42
CA GLU A 276 -10.24 7.13 -17.48
C GLU A 276 -10.02 8.20 -16.38
N ASP A 277 -10.79 9.30 -16.41
CA ASP A 277 -10.69 10.40 -15.46
C ASP A 277 -11.34 10.07 -14.11
N TYR A 278 -10.86 10.73 -13.05
CA TYR A 278 -11.36 10.55 -11.69
C TYR A 278 -12.27 11.71 -11.28
N THR A 279 -13.28 11.41 -10.48
CA THR A 279 -13.97 12.47 -9.74
C THR A 279 -13.16 12.80 -8.48
N ALA A 280 -12.64 14.02 -8.39
CA ALA A 280 -11.90 14.50 -7.22
C ALA A 280 -12.79 15.40 -6.34
N PHE A 281 -12.92 15.03 -5.07
CA PHE A 281 -13.62 15.80 -4.06
C PHE A 281 -12.65 16.37 -3.05
N THR A 282 -12.71 17.68 -2.83
CA THR A 282 -11.81 18.42 -1.92
C THR A 282 -12.62 19.26 -0.95
N ILE A 283 -12.23 19.25 0.33
CA ILE A 283 -12.72 20.20 1.34
C ILE A 283 -11.54 21.00 1.85
N MET A 284 -11.66 22.31 1.95
CA MET A 284 -10.63 23.17 2.55
C MET A 284 -11.24 24.28 3.40
N LYS A 285 -10.53 24.61 4.49
CA LYS A 285 -10.83 25.76 5.34
C LYS A 285 -9.59 26.59 5.62
N LYS A 286 -9.69 27.90 5.46
CA LYS A 286 -8.67 28.85 5.90
C LYS A 286 -8.82 29.06 7.41
N THR A 287 -7.73 28.89 8.14
CA THR A 287 -7.63 29.12 9.58
C THR A 287 -6.60 30.22 9.87
N ASN A 288 -6.43 30.59 11.13
CA ASN A 288 -5.38 31.54 11.54
C ASN A 288 -3.96 31.00 11.34
N GLU A 289 -3.80 29.66 11.30
CA GLU A 289 -2.51 28.96 11.19
C GLU A 289 -2.18 28.51 9.77
N GLY A 290 -3.08 28.70 8.81
CA GLY A 290 -2.92 28.24 7.43
C GLY A 290 -4.22 27.68 6.86
N ILE A 291 -4.13 26.62 6.09
CA ILE A 291 -5.27 25.93 5.48
C ILE A 291 -5.33 24.49 5.99
N VAL A 292 -6.50 24.02 6.38
CA VAL A 292 -6.75 22.60 6.63
C VAL A 292 -7.51 22.03 5.45
N ALA A 293 -7.10 20.85 4.99
CA ALA A 293 -7.61 20.22 3.78
C ALA A 293 -7.95 18.73 3.98
N PHE A 294 -8.94 18.28 3.24
CA PHE A 294 -9.31 16.88 3.03
C PHE A 294 -9.52 16.63 1.54
N GLY A 295 -9.15 15.47 1.05
CA GLY A 295 -9.36 15.09 -0.35
C GLY A 295 -9.70 13.62 -0.51
N LYS A 296 -10.52 13.31 -1.54
CA LYS A 296 -10.87 11.94 -1.92
C LYS A 296 -11.02 11.82 -3.43
N LEU A 297 -10.51 10.70 -3.99
CA LEU A 297 -10.67 10.33 -5.38
C LEU A 297 -11.70 9.21 -5.53
N TYR A 298 -12.43 9.24 -6.66
CA TYR A 298 -13.38 8.21 -7.03
C TYR A 298 -13.14 7.79 -8.48
N HIS A 299 -12.97 6.49 -8.71
CA HIS A 299 -12.89 5.88 -10.04
C HIS A 299 -14.29 5.63 -10.64
N LYS A 300 -15.15 6.66 -10.61
CA LYS A 300 -16.56 6.55 -10.97
C LYS A 300 -17.07 7.84 -11.59
N HIS A 301 -18.13 7.72 -12.38
CA HIS A 301 -18.90 8.87 -12.84
C HIS A 301 -19.38 9.70 -11.63
N VAL A 302 -19.34 11.02 -11.75
CA VAL A 302 -19.65 11.94 -10.66
C VAL A 302 -21.03 11.68 -10.01
N ASN A 303 -22.04 11.31 -10.79
CA ASN A 303 -23.36 11.01 -10.25
C ASN A 303 -23.36 9.86 -9.21
N ASP A 304 -22.50 8.87 -9.40
CA ASP A 304 -22.40 7.71 -8.50
C ASP A 304 -21.62 8.06 -7.22
N CYS A 305 -20.92 9.21 -7.21
CA CYS A 305 -20.13 9.69 -6.08
C CYS A 305 -20.90 10.68 -5.19
N ILE A 306 -21.97 11.32 -5.71
CA ILE A 306 -22.72 12.35 -4.98
C ILE A 306 -23.16 11.90 -3.58
N PRO A 307 -23.76 10.71 -3.37
CA PRO A 307 -24.17 10.29 -2.02
C PRO A 307 -23.01 10.22 -1.02
N ASP A 308 -21.86 9.70 -1.46
CA ASP A 308 -20.66 9.60 -0.61
C ASP A 308 -20.06 10.98 -0.31
N MET A 309 -20.00 11.86 -1.31
CA MET A 309 -19.54 13.25 -1.13
C MET A 309 -20.43 14.03 -0.17
N LEU A 310 -21.76 13.84 -0.24
CA LEU A 310 -22.71 14.45 0.68
C LEU A 310 -22.52 13.97 2.11
N ALA A 311 -22.26 12.67 2.31
CA ALA A 311 -22.00 12.09 3.62
C ALA A 311 -20.72 12.70 4.23
N LEU A 312 -19.64 12.81 3.44
CA LEU A 312 -18.39 13.44 3.86
C LEU A 312 -18.58 14.94 4.18
N ALA A 313 -19.29 15.67 3.32
CA ALA A 313 -19.58 17.09 3.58
C ALA A 313 -20.39 17.28 4.87
N GLN A 314 -21.31 16.39 5.19
CA GLN A 314 -22.06 16.41 6.44
C GLN A 314 -21.16 16.09 7.63
N GLU A 315 -20.29 15.09 7.54
CA GLU A 315 -19.32 14.72 8.58
C GLU A 315 -18.40 15.89 8.94
N TYR A 316 -17.87 16.57 7.91
CA TYR A 316 -16.99 17.74 8.08
C TYR A 316 -17.74 19.08 8.18
N ARG A 317 -19.07 19.07 8.25
CA ARG A 317 -19.95 20.26 8.30
C ARG A 317 -19.66 21.28 7.20
N ALA A 318 -19.19 20.82 6.04
CA ALA A 318 -18.86 21.67 4.91
C ALA A 318 -20.13 21.99 4.09
N GLY A 319 -20.52 23.27 4.04
CA GLY A 319 -21.85 23.65 3.55
C GLY A 319 -21.89 24.29 2.18
N THR A 320 -20.79 24.85 1.67
CA THR A 320 -20.77 25.57 0.37
C THR A 320 -19.91 24.84 -0.63
N TRP A 321 -20.46 24.59 -1.83
CA TRP A 321 -19.78 23.85 -2.88
C TRP A 321 -19.43 24.77 -4.06
N LEU A 322 -18.22 24.58 -4.60
CA LEU A 322 -17.72 25.23 -5.79
C LEU A 322 -17.63 24.20 -6.92
N CYS A 323 -18.12 24.52 -8.09
CA CYS A 323 -18.09 23.66 -9.27
C CYS A 323 -17.66 24.46 -10.50
N GLU A 324 -16.79 23.88 -11.32
CA GLU A 324 -16.46 24.44 -12.62
C GLU A 324 -17.61 24.22 -13.61
N ARG A 325 -17.92 25.24 -14.43
CA ARG A 325 -19.05 25.19 -15.35
C ARG A 325 -18.68 24.88 -16.80
N ASN A 326 -17.42 24.64 -17.09
CA ASN A 326 -16.93 24.60 -18.47
C ASN A 326 -17.32 23.31 -19.21
N ALA A 327 -17.05 22.14 -18.62
CA ALA A 327 -17.21 20.86 -19.28
C ALA A 327 -18.67 20.42 -19.34
N ASP A 328 -19.45 20.68 -18.29
CA ASP A 328 -20.80 20.16 -18.09
C ASP A 328 -21.92 21.19 -18.27
N LYS A 329 -21.55 22.45 -18.61
CA LYS A 329 -22.51 23.59 -18.76
C LYS A 329 -23.33 23.86 -17.49
N GLY A 330 -22.84 23.43 -16.31
CA GLY A 330 -23.52 23.63 -15.04
C GLY A 330 -24.34 22.44 -14.54
N TYR A 331 -24.29 21.30 -15.22
CA TYR A 331 -25.06 20.10 -14.87
C TYR A 331 -24.83 19.67 -13.41
N LEU A 332 -23.57 19.63 -12.93
CA LEU A 332 -23.28 19.24 -11.55
C LEU A 332 -23.86 20.21 -10.53
N ALA A 333 -23.79 21.53 -10.81
CA ALA A 333 -24.36 22.55 -9.94
C ALA A 333 -25.88 22.42 -9.83
N ASP A 334 -26.56 22.18 -10.96
CA ASP A 334 -28.01 21.96 -11.00
C ASP A 334 -28.37 20.69 -10.20
N LYS A 335 -27.59 19.62 -10.39
CA LYS A 335 -27.77 18.35 -9.69
C LYS A 335 -27.59 18.47 -8.17
N LEU A 336 -26.57 19.17 -7.70
CA LEU A 336 -26.35 19.42 -6.27
C LEU A 336 -27.46 20.32 -5.67
N SER A 337 -27.99 21.25 -6.46
CA SER A 337 -29.13 22.08 -6.05
C SER A 337 -30.39 21.26 -5.79
N GLU A 338 -30.61 20.15 -6.52
CA GLU A 338 -31.71 19.20 -6.24
C GLU A 338 -31.61 18.59 -4.84
N TYR A 339 -30.41 18.45 -4.30
CA TYR A 339 -30.14 17.98 -2.93
C TYR A 339 -30.17 19.13 -1.90
N GLY A 340 -30.49 20.36 -2.30
CA GLY A 340 -30.53 21.53 -1.41
C GLY A 340 -29.17 22.06 -1.00
N ILE A 341 -28.10 21.72 -1.74
CA ILE A 341 -26.73 22.13 -1.44
C ILE A 341 -26.45 23.53 -2.02
N PRO A 342 -25.99 24.51 -1.20
CA PRO A 342 -25.55 25.79 -1.69
C PRO A 342 -24.36 25.63 -2.64
N THR A 343 -24.58 25.86 -3.94
CA THR A 343 -23.58 25.65 -4.98
C THR A 343 -23.26 26.94 -5.69
N HIS A 344 -21.98 27.26 -5.80
CA HIS A 344 -21.46 28.38 -6.59
C HIS A 344 -20.74 27.85 -7.82
N SER A 345 -21.31 28.02 -8.99
CA SER A 345 -20.68 27.63 -10.25
C SER A 345 -19.95 28.82 -10.89
N TYR A 346 -18.74 28.55 -11.40
CA TYR A 346 -17.91 29.57 -12.02
C TYR A 346 -17.25 29.05 -13.32
N PRO A 347 -16.99 29.95 -14.30
CA PRO A 347 -16.23 29.58 -15.48
C PRO A 347 -14.72 29.51 -15.14
N GLU A 348 -14.05 28.46 -15.57
CA GLU A 348 -12.59 28.35 -15.49
C GLU A 348 -11.98 28.63 -16.88
N SER A 349 -11.02 29.50 -16.95
CA SER A 349 -10.29 29.85 -18.19
C SER A 349 -8.78 29.71 -18.06
N MET A 350 -8.29 29.38 -16.87
CA MET A 350 -6.88 29.24 -16.61
C MET A 350 -6.36 27.88 -17.06
N ASN A 351 -5.17 27.84 -17.67
CA ASN A 351 -4.50 26.59 -17.95
C ASN A 351 -4.23 25.83 -16.63
N LYS A 352 -4.51 24.54 -16.61
CA LYS A 352 -4.40 23.69 -15.41
C LYS A 352 -3.02 23.76 -14.74
N TYR A 353 -1.93 23.62 -15.51
CA TYR A 353 -0.58 23.73 -14.97
C TYR A 353 -0.30 25.09 -14.30
N ILE A 354 -0.74 26.16 -14.95
CA ILE A 354 -0.63 27.52 -14.39
C ILE A 354 -1.48 27.65 -13.12
N LYS A 355 -2.70 27.10 -13.11
CA LYS A 355 -3.58 27.11 -11.94
C LYS A 355 -2.93 26.37 -10.75
N ILE A 356 -2.46 25.15 -10.98
CA ILE A 356 -1.85 24.30 -9.96
C ILE A 356 -0.55 24.91 -9.43
N SER A 357 0.35 25.35 -10.31
CA SER A 357 1.63 25.95 -9.92
C SER A 357 1.48 27.29 -9.22
N THR A 358 0.47 28.09 -9.57
CA THR A 358 0.27 29.43 -8.99
C THR A 358 -0.49 29.39 -7.68
N HIS A 359 -1.52 28.52 -7.56
CA HIS A 359 -2.42 28.55 -6.42
C HIS A 359 -2.14 27.44 -5.40
N LEU A 360 -1.92 26.19 -5.83
CA LEU A 360 -1.66 25.10 -4.90
C LEU A 360 -0.19 25.04 -4.47
N TYR A 361 0.74 25.02 -5.42
CA TYR A 361 2.17 24.89 -5.11
C TYR A 361 2.69 26.06 -4.24
N ARG A 362 2.26 27.29 -4.53
CA ARG A 362 2.69 28.48 -3.79
C ARG A 362 2.38 28.41 -2.30
N ILE A 363 1.27 27.79 -1.92
CA ILE A 363 0.82 27.71 -0.52
C ILE A 363 0.91 26.30 0.05
N TRP A 364 1.49 25.35 -0.68
CA TRP A 364 1.56 23.94 -0.29
C TRP A 364 2.02 23.73 1.15
N LYS A 365 3.08 24.44 1.57
CA LYS A 365 3.64 24.36 2.93
C LYS A 365 2.77 24.98 4.02
N GLN A 366 1.67 25.65 3.66
CA GLN A 366 0.70 26.21 4.58
C GLN A 366 -0.55 25.34 4.70
N ILE A 367 -0.59 24.22 3.97
CA ILE A 367 -1.71 23.29 3.98
C ILE A 367 -1.37 22.12 4.89
N LYS A 368 -2.23 21.90 5.90
CA LYS A 368 -2.23 20.69 6.73
C LYS A 368 -3.38 19.80 6.25
N TRP A 369 -3.06 18.59 5.82
CA TRP A 369 -4.06 17.62 5.38
C TRP A 369 -4.58 16.82 6.57
N LEU A 370 -5.88 16.51 6.60
CA LEU A 370 -6.39 15.55 7.59
C LEU A 370 -5.74 14.19 7.31
N ASP A 371 -5.42 13.46 8.37
CA ASP A 371 -4.85 12.10 8.28
C ASP A 371 -5.82 11.07 7.69
N THR A 372 -7.12 11.41 7.63
CA THR A 372 -8.18 10.67 6.94
C THR A 372 -8.25 10.94 5.44
N THR A 373 -7.43 11.85 4.89
CA THR A 373 -7.37 12.13 3.45
C THR A 373 -6.96 10.88 2.68
N ASP A 374 -7.62 10.66 1.54
CA ASP A 374 -7.35 9.52 0.66
C ASP A 374 -5.89 9.53 0.16
N ASN A 375 -5.21 8.41 0.38
CA ASN A 375 -3.83 8.25 -0.06
C ASN A 375 -3.67 8.37 -1.58
N GLU A 376 -4.65 7.93 -2.36
CA GLU A 376 -4.61 8.03 -3.82
C GLU A 376 -4.74 9.48 -4.28
N TYR A 377 -5.58 10.27 -3.60
CA TYR A 377 -5.71 11.70 -3.81
C TYR A 377 -4.37 12.43 -3.61
N LEU A 378 -3.69 12.17 -2.48
CA LEU A 378 -2.39 12.79 -2.18
C LEU A 378 -1.28 12.31 -3.13
N ASN A 379 -1.30 11.04 -3.51
CA ASN A 379 -0.33 10.52 -4.49
C ASN A 379 -0.48 11.19 -5.85
N GLN A 380 -1.70 11.45 -6.31
CA GLN A 380 -1.92 12.17 -7.58
C GLN A 380 -1.35 13.59 -7.52
N ILE A 381 -1.47 14.29 -6.37
CA ILE A 381 -0.83 15.60 -6.18
C ILE A 381 0.70 15.48 -6.17
N LEU A 382 1.25 14.54 -5.40
CA LEU A 382 2.69 14.36 -5.28
C LEU A 382 3.37 13.94 -6.60
N ASP A 383 2.63 13.24 -7.46
CA ASP A 383 3.10 12.77 -8.77
C ASP A 383 2.87 13.77 -9.90
N TYR A 384 2.22 14.89 -9.60
CA TYR A 384 1.84 15.87 -10.61
C TYR A 384 3.07 16.51 -11.28
N THR A 385 3.06 16.47 -12.59
CA THR A 385 3.99 17.18 -13.49
C THR A 385 3.20 17.88 -14.58
N GLU A 386 3.82 18.80 -15.34
CA GLU A 386 3.14 19.48 -16.45
C GLU A 386 2.56 18.53 -17.51
N THR A 387 3.11 17.31 -17.61
CA THR A 387 2.69 16.27 -18.58
C THR A 387 1.95 15.11 -17.92
N ALA A 388 1.44 15.29 -16.70
CA ALA A 388 0.69 14.25 -16.01
C ALA A 388 -0.61 13.90 -16.76
N GLU A 389 -0.90 12.61 -16.90
CA GLU A 389 -2.15 12.13 -17.53
C GLU A 389 -3.36 12.35 -16.62
N HIS A 390 -3.17 12.35 -15.30
CA HIS A 390 -4.22 12.54 -14.29
C HIS A 390 -3.85 13.72 -13.41
N ASP A 391 -4.72 14.71 -13.37
CA ASP A 391 -4.54 15.97 -12.64
C ASP A 391 -5.76 16.40 -11.82
N ASP A 392 -6.76 15.53 -11.65
CA ASP A 392 -8.03 15.84 -11.02
C ASP A 392 -7.89 16.30 -9.56
N ALA A 393 -7.07 15.59 -8.75
CA ALA A 393 -6.81 15.95 -7.36
C ALA A 393 -6.07 17.28 -7.22
N PRO A 394 -4.91 17.52 -7.89
CA PRO A 394 -4.24 18.81 -7.81
C PRO A 394 -5.05 19.95 -8.43
N ASP A 395 -5.87 19.68 -9.43
CA ASP A 395 -6.75 20.69 -10.06
C ASP A 395 -7.88 21.11 -9.13
N SER A 396 -8.56 20.14 -8.51
CA SER A 396 -9.58 20.40 -7.49
C SER A 396 -9.02 21.18 -6.29
N ALA A 397 -7.86 20.77 -5.77
CA ALA A 397 -7.18 21.45 -4.68
C ALA A 397 -6.77 22.89 -5.05
N ALA A 398 -6.22 23.10 -6.25
CA ALA A 398 -5.80 24.40 -6.73
C ALA A 398 -7.00 25.37 -6.88
N SER A 399 -8.15 24.86 -7.30
CA SER A 399 -9.39 25.62 -7.41
C SER A 399 -9.84 26.16 -6.06
N LEU A 400 -9.83 25.36 -4.99
CA LEU A 400 -10.14 25.84 -3.63
C LEU A 400 -9.07 26.82 -3.11
N CYS A 401 -7.79 26.53 -3.30
CA CYS A 401 -6.72 27.45 -2.93
C CYS A 401 -6.89 28.82 -3.55
N ARG A 402 -7.26 28.88 -4.84
CA ARG A 402 -7.54 30.14 -5.54
C ARG A 402 -8.71 30.91 -4.90
N HIS A 403 -9.78 30.24 -4.50
CA HIS A 403 -10.92 30.89 -3.88
C HIS A 403 -10.65 31.36 -2.44
N LEU A 404 -9.87 30.59 -1.68
CA LEU A 404 -9.55 30.91 -0.28
C LEU A 404 -8.50 32.02 -0.13
N VAL A 405 -7.55 32.13 -1.08
CA VAL A 405 -6.38 33.04 -0.97
C VAL A 405 -6.40 34.12 -2.07
N GLY A 406 -7.13 33.92 -3.17
CA GLY A 406 -7.09 34.78 -4.36
C GLY A 406 -7.52 36.25 -4.14
N ASN A 407 -8.30 36.55 -3.11
CA ASN A 407 -8.72 37.92 -2.79
C ASN A 407 -7.61 38.79 -2.16
N GLU A 408 -6.51 38.20 -1.71
CA GLU A 408 -5.37 38.96 -1.15
C GLU A 408 -4.39 39.44 -2.24
N ILE A 409 -4.41 38.84 -3.43
CA ILE A 409 -3.50 39.21 -4.54
C ILE A 409 -3.94 40.49 -5.25
N THR A 410 -5.20 40.86 -5.17
CA THR A 410 -5.72 42.11 -5.77
C THR A 410 -5.33 43.39 -4.98
N SER A 411 -4.88 43.27 -3.74
CA SER A 411 -4.48 44.41 -2.90
C SER A 411 -3.04 44.91 -3.15
N ILE A 412 -2.22 44.20 -3.90
CA ILE A 412 -0.81 44.56 -4.18
C ILE A 412 -0.65 45.37 -5.52
N LYS A 413 -1.74 45.60 -6.28
CA LYS A 413 -1.67 46.42 -7.50
C LYS A 413 -1.58 47.96 -7.26
N GLY A 414 -1.08 48.40 -6.13
CA GLY A 414 -0.92 49.82 -5.75
C GLY A 414 0.50 50.38 -5.77
N LEU A 415 1.53 49.65 -6.18
CA LEU A 415 2.88 50.18 -6.36
C LEU A 415 3.18 50.33 -7.87
N ARG A 416 2.90 51.55 -8.40
CA ARG A 416 3.53 52.02 -9.66
C ARG A 416 4.99 52.35 -9.37
N LEU A 417 5.89 51.80 -10.16
CA LEU A 417 7.23 52.36 -10.41
C LEU A 417 7.12 53.61 -11.23
#